data_46d97b449cb2bbb0cc7c5f9954755549
#
_entry.id   46d97b449cb2bbb0cc7c5f9954755549
#
_cell.length_a   1.000
_cell.length_b   1.000
_cell.length_c   1.000
_cell.angle_alpha   90.00
_cell.angle_beta   90.00
_cell.angle_gamma   90.00
#
_symmetry.space_group_name_H-M   'P 1'
#
loop_
_entity.id
_entity.type
_entity.pdbx_description
1 polymer ?
#
loop_
_entity_poly.entity_id
_entity_poly.type
_entity_poly.pdbx_seq_one_letter_code
_entity_poly.pdbx_strand_id
1 'polypeptide(L)'
;MHYVSTRDSSRRLTASQAIVEGLSRDGGLYLPESIPQLTLADIRALARLSYPERAAKIMKLYLEEFSEEELLGFAQKAYGPAKFDTPAAAPVVQLADNTYIQELWHGP
;
A
#
# COMPACT_ATOMS: atom_id res chain seq x y z
N MET A 1 14.10 -4.05 2.15
CA MET A 1 13.66 -2.86 1.37
C MET A 1 14.19 -1.59 2.04
N HIS A 2 14.88 -0.71 1.29
CA HIS A 2 15.26 0.63 1.77
C HIS A 2 14.47 1.71 1.04
N TYR A 3 14.42 2.89 1.64
CA TYR A 3 13.72 4.06 1.14
C TYR A 3 14.69 5.21 0.96
N VAL A 4 14.59 5.91 -0.15
CA VAL A 4 15.44 7.04 -0.52
C VAL A 4 14.60 8.26 -0.86
N SER A 5 15.17 9.46 -0.65
CA SER A 5 14.49 10.69 -1.04
C SER A 5 14.49 10.86 -2.56
N THR A 6 13.43 11.45 -3.09
CA THR A 6 13.34 11.87 -4.50
C THR A 6 14.37 12.94 -4.88
N ARG A 7 14.98 13.62 -3.91
CA ARG A 7 15.98 14.68 -4.12
C ARG A 7 17.40 14.24 -3.81
N ASP A 8 17.58 13.28 -2.88
CA ASP A 8 18.89 12.76 -2.51
C ASP A 8 18.78 11.25 -2.21
N SER A 9 19.34 10.44 -3.09
CA SER A 9 19.36 8.98 -2.97
C SER A 9 20.51 8.45 -2.11
N SER A 10 21.40 9.32 -1.60
CA SER A 10 22.56 8.88 -0.80
C SER A 10 22.16 8.38 0.58
N ARG A 11 21.08 8.93 1.16
CA ARG A 11 20.56 8.54 2.47
C ARG A 11 19.51 7.45 2.31
N ARG A 12 19.79 6.28 2.90
CA ARG A 12 18.92 5.11 2.87
C ARG A 12 18.27 4.91 4.24
N LEU A 13 16.96 4.82 4.28
CA LEU A 13 16.18 4.58 5.49
C LEU A 13 15.51 3.22 5.44
N THR A 14 15.20 2.66 6.62
CA THR A 14 14.25 1.56 6.72
C THR A 14 12.81 2.07 6.51
N ALA A 15 11.86 1.16 6.29
CA ALA A 15 10.45 1.54 6.16
C ALA A 15 9.95 2.28 7.41
N SER A 16 10.24 1.76 8.61
CA SER A 16 9.84 2.37 9.88
C SER A 16 10.41 3.78 10.05
N GLN A 17 11.68 3.98 9.69
CA GLN A 17 12.32 5.31 9.75
C GLN A 17 11.65 6.30 8.78
N ALA A 18 11.36 5.86 7.54
CA ALA A 18 10.68 6.71 6.56
C ALA A 18 9.26 7.09 6.99
N ILE A 19 8.52 6.15 7.59
CA ILE A 19 7.16 6.40 8.13
C ILE A 19 7.22 7.43 9.27
N VAL A 20 8.15 7.28 10.21
CA VAL A 20 8.27 8.18 11.36
C VAL A 20 8.73 9.58 10.93
N GLU A 21 9.64 9.67 9.98
CA GLU A 21 10.14 10.96 9.48
C GLU A 21 9.12 11.68 8.60
N GLY A 22 8.29 10.94 7.85
CA GLY A 22 7.27 11.48 6.95
C GLY A 22 7.88 12.07 5.68
N LEU A 23 8.11 13.38 5.65
CA LEU A 23 8.82 14.04 4.54
C LEU A 23 10.32 14.01 4.77
N SER A 24 11.09 13.86 3.70
CA SER A 24 12.54 13.95 3.79
C SER A 24 12.98 15.37 4.16
N ARG A 25 14.08 15.47 4.93
CA ARG A 25 14.65 16.76 5.38
C ARG A 25 15.07 17.68 4.25
N ASP A 26 15.34 17.12 3.08
CA ASP A 26 15.65 17.86 1.84
C ASP A 26 14.40 18.36 1.10
N GLY A 27 13.20 18.11 1.65
CA GLY A 27 11.91 18.44 1.05
C GLY A 27 11.44 17.44 -0.03
N GLY A 28 12.12 16.31 -0.20
CA GLY A 28 11.72 15.22 -1.09
C GLY A 28 10.71 14.29 -0.44
N LEU A 29 10.18 13.38 -1.23
CA LEU A 29 9.35 12.26 -0.78
C LEU A 29 10.21 11.00 -0.65
N TYR A 30 9.87 10.13 0.30
CA TYR A 30 10.50 8.82 0.37
C TYR A 30 9.87 7.84 -0.60
N LEU A 31 10.69 7.22 -1.43
CA LEU A 31 10.32 6.14 -2.33
C LEU A 31 11.11 4.88 -1.99
N PRO A 32 10.52 3.68 -2.21
CA PRO A 32 11.29 2.45 -2.13
C PRO A 32 12.39 2.47 -3.21
N GLU A 33 13.57 1.97 -2.89
CA GLU A 33 14.70 1.92 -3.83
C GLU A 33 14.47 0.98 -5.01
N SER A 34 13.50 0.07 -4.89
CA SER A 34 13.06 -0.83 -5.95
C SER A 34 11.57 -1.11 -5.84
N ILE A 35 10.93 -1.34 -6.97
CA ILE A 35 9.51 -1.73 -7.03
C ILE A 35 9.44 -3.25 -7.16
N PRO A 36 8.89 -3.96 -6.16
CA PRO A 36 8.70 -5.40 -6.23
C PRO A 36 7.85 -5.81 -7.45
N GLN A 37 8.24 -6.89 -8.10
CA GLN A 37 7.51 -7.42 -9.24
C GLN A 37 6.57 -8.54 -8.80
N LEU A 38 5.33 -8.46 -9.23
CA LEU A 38 4.32 -9.51 -9.05
C LEU A 38 4.11 -10.24 -10.37
N THR A 39 4.04 -11.56 -10.30
CA THR A 39 3.66 -12.39 -11.43
C THR A 39 2.13 -12.38 -11.62
N LEU A 40 1.66 -12.82 -12.78
CA LEU A 40 0.22 -12.98 -13.00
C LEU A 40 -0.41 -14.02 -12.06
N ALA A 41 0.37 -15.02 -11.63
CA ALA A 41 -0.05 -16.01 -10.63
C ALA A 41 -0.26 -15.36 -9.26
N ASP A 42 0.65 -14.46 -8.83
CA ASP A 42 0.52 -13.71 -7.58
C ASP A 42 -0.73 -12.83 -7.60
N ILE A 43 -0.97 -12.12 -8.70
CA ILE A 43 -2.17 -11.27 -8.86
C ILE A 43 -3.46 -12.10 -8.77
N ARG A 44 -3.50 -13.28 -9.40
CA ARG A 44 -4.64 -14.20 -9.32
C ARG A 44 -4.84 -14.74 -7.90
N ALA A 45 -3.77 -15.00 -7.17
CA ALA A 45 -3.85 -15.42 -5.76
C ALA A 45 -4.41 -14.29 -4.88
N LEU A 46 -3.93 -13.05 -5.06
CA LEU A 46 -4.42 -11.87 -4.35
C LEU A 46 -5.91 -11.61 -4.61
N ALA A 47 -6.41 -11.88 -5.81
CA ALA A 47 -7.81 -11.67 -6.16
C ALA A 47 -8.79 -12.52 -5.33
N ARG A 48 -8.33 -13.62 -4.73
CA ARG A 48 -9.12 -14.53 -3.89
C ARG A 48 -9.20 -14.10 -2.42
N LEU A 49 -8.39 -13.13 -2.02
CA LEU A 49 -8.30 -12.65 -0.65
C LEU A 49 -9.29 -11.53 -0.37
N SER A 50 -9.66 -11.34 0.89
CA SER A 50 -10.35 -10.14 1.35
C SER A 50 -9.49 -8.89 1.16
N TYR A 51 -10.10 -7.71 1.22
CA TYR A 51 -9.36 -6.45 1.05
C TYR A 51 -8.22 -6.28 2.07
N PRO A 52 -8.44 -6.49 3.41
CA PRO A 52 -7.35 -6.41 4.39
C PRO A 52 -6.23 -7.42 4.17
N GLU A 53 -6.56 -8.68 3.81
CA GLU A 53 -5.56 -9.71 3.52
C GLU A 53 -4.71 -9.35 2.30
N ARG A 54 -5.34 -8.86 1.25
CA ARG A 54 -4.68 -8.37 0.05
C ARG A 54 -3.76 -7.20 0.36
N ALA A 55 -4.24 -6.23 1.14
CA ALA A 55 -3.45 -5.10 1.59
C ALA A 55 -2.22 -5.53 2.38
N ALA A 56 -2.37 -6.46 3.35
CA ALA A 56 -1.26 -6.99 4.13
C ALA A 56 -0.20 -7.69 3.26
N LYS A 57 -0.63 -8.51 2.30
CA LYS A 57 0.29 -9.19 1.36
C LYS A 57 1.08 -8.20 0.50
N ILE A 58 0.43 -7.15 0.00
CA ILE A 58 1.11 -6.13 -0.80
C ILE A 58 2.04 -5.29 0.08
N MET A 59 1.58 -4.86 1.26
CA MET A 59 2.41 -4.11 2.20
C MET A 59 3.66 -4.88 2.64
N LYS A 60 3.59 -6.21 2.78
CA LYS A 60 4.75 -7.03 3.16
C LYS A 60 5.92 -6.93 2.18
N LEU A 61 5.65 -6.66 0.92
CA LEU A 61 6.69 -6.46 -0.10
C LEU A 61 7.50 -5.18 0.13
N TYR A 62 6.94 -4.22 0.83
CA TYR A 62 7.53 -2.92 1.11
C TYR A 62 7.94 -2.74 2.58
N LEU A 63 7.20 -3.33 3.49
CA LEU A 63 7.36 -3.19 4.95
C LEU A 63 7.92 -4.49 5.54
N GLU A 64 9.11 -4.89 5.11
CA GLU A 64 9.75 -6.16 5.48
C GLU A 64 10.01 -6.30 7.00
N GLU A 65 10.12 -5.17 7.72
CA GLU A 65 10.38 -5.13 9.17
C GLU A 65 9.17 -5.64 9.99
N PHE A 66 7.97 -5.60 9.44
CA PHE A 66 6.75 -6.06 10.11
C PHE A 66 6.42 -7.49 9.70
N SER A 67 5.90 -8.28 10.65
CA SER A 67 5.38 -9.61 10.34
C SER A 67 4.08 -9.53 9.50
N GLU A 68 3.73 -10.61 8.81
CA GLU A 68 2.46 -10.67 8.08
C GLU A 68 1.24 -10.54 9.03
N GLU A 69 1.35 -11.07 10.25
CA GLU A 69 0.30 -11.00 11.26
C GLU A 69 0.08 -9.55 11.75
N GLU A 70 1.16 -8.80 12.00
CA GLU A 70 1.09 -7.38 12.35
C GLU A 70 0.44 -6.56 11.22
N LEU A 71 0.90 -6.76 9.98
CA LEU A 71 0.35 -6.06 8.81
C LEU A 71 -1.12 -6.40 8.58
N LEU A 72 -1.52 -7.65 8.77
CA LEU A 72 -2.92 -8.05 8.71
C LEU A 72 -3.75 -7.36 9.79
N GLY A 73 -3.24 -7.32 11.03
CA GLY A 73 -3.89 -6.61 12.13
C GLY A 73 -4.05 -5.11 11.86
N PHE A 74 -3.05 -4.47 11.29
CA PHE A 74 -3.13 -3.06 10.88
C PHE A 74 -4.15 -2.86 9.75
N ALA A 75 -4.12 -3.71 8.73
CA ALA A 75 -5.05 -3.65 7.61
C ALA A 75 -6.51 -3.87 8.05
N GLN A 76 -6.77 -4.82 8.95
CA GLN A 76 -8.11 -5.06 9.50
C GLN A 76 -8.65 -3.84 10.26
N LYS A 77 -7.79 -3.14 11.00
CA LYS A 77 -8.16 -1.90 11.70
C LYS A 77 -8.38 -0.74 10.73
N ALA A 78 -7.51 -0.60 9.72
CA ALA A 78 -7.58 0.49 8.75
C ALA A 78 -8.76 0.35 7.78
N TYR A 79 -9.05 -0.86 7.35
CA TYR A 79 -10.11 -1.17 6.37
C TYR A 79 -11.35 -1.82 7.00
N GLY A 80 -11.55 -1.62 8.29
CA GLY A 80 -12.72 -2.12 8.99
C GLY A 80 -14.02 -1.44 8.54
N PRO A 81 -15.19 -2.09 8.79
CA PRO A 81 -16.49 -1.64 8.25
C PRO A 81 -16.93 -0.26 8.74
N ALA A 82 -16.36 0.23 9.85
CA ALA A 82 -16.66 1.57 10.37
C ALA A 82 -15.82 2.70 9.73
N LYS A 83 -14.87 2.36 8.85
CA LYS A 83 -13.93 3.33 8.24
C LYS A 83 -14.33 3.74 6.83
N PHE A 84 -15.13 2.93 6.16
CA PHE A 84 -15.56 3.15 4.77
C PHE A 84 -17.07 3.08 4.69
N ASP A 85 -17.67 3.90 3.84
CA ASP A 85 -19.11 3.91 3.57
C ASP A 85 -19.52 2.82 2.57
N THR A 86 -18.55 2.09 2.01
CA THR A 86 -18.75 0.94 1.14
C THR A 86 -17.86 -0.24 1.53
N PRO A 87 -18.36 -1.49 1.47
CA PRO A 87 -17.56 -2.69 1.74
C PRO A 87 -16.37 -2.89 0.77
N ALA A 88 -16.44 -2.30 -0.42
CA ALA A 88 -15.40 -2.39 -1.42
C ALA A 88 -14.17 -1.52 -1.12
N ALA A 89 -14.24 -0.62 -0.12
CA ALA A 89 -13.25 0.38 0.24
C ALA A 89 -12.90 1.35 -0.92
N ALA A 90 -12.46 0.84 -2.06
CA ALA A 90 -12.13 1.61 -3.26
C ALA A 90 -12.81 0.96 -4.48
N PRO A 91 -14.14 1.13 -4.66
CA PRO A 91 -14.87 0.53 -5.76
C PRO A 91 -14.40 1.06 -7.12
N VAL A 92 -14.54 0.21 -8.14
CA VAL A 92 -14.23 0.56 -9.53
C VAL A 92 -15.54 0.67 -10.30
N VAL A 93 -15.75 1.81 -10.95
CA VAL A 93 -16.92 2.10 -11.80
C VAL A 93 -16.48 2.17 -13.25
N GLN A 94 -17.18 1.47 -14.12
CA GLN A 94 -16.97 1.55 -15.57
C GLN A 94 -17.72 2.75 -16.14
N LEU A 95 -17.01 3.64 -16.84
CA LEU A 95 -17.60 4.80 -17.51
C LEU A 95 -17.92 4.54 -18.98
N ALA A 96 -17.07 3.79 -19.65
CA ALA A 96 -17.19 3.43 -21.06
C ALA A 96 -16.38 2.16 -21.33
N ASP A 97 -16.41 1.65 -22.55
CA ASP A 97 -15.59 0.51 -22.94
C ASP A 97 -14.11 0.76 -22.62
N ASN A 98 -13.50 -0.16 -21.84
CA ASN A 98 -12.10 -0.10 -21.40
C ASN A 98 -11.71 1.15 -20.60
N THR A 99 -12.70 1.91 -20.07
CA THR A 99 -12.44 3.09 -19.23
C THR A 99 -13.09 2.93 -17.88
N TYR A 100 -12.29 3.01 -16.81
CA TYR A 100 -12.71 2.78 -15.43
C TYR A 100 -12.27 3.93 -14.54
N ILE A 101 -13.07 4.24 -13.52
CA ILE A 101 -12.69 5.12 -12.41
C ILE A 101 -12.63 4.30 -11.13
N GLN A 102 -11.54 4.41 -10.39
CA GLN A 102 -11.45 3.93 -9.03
C GLN A 102 -11.80 5.06 -8.07
N GLU A 103 -12.85 4.84 -7.27
CA GLU A 103 -13.35 5.85 -6.34
C GLU A 103 -12.57 5.76 -5.01
N LEU A 104 -11.88 6.85 -4.64
CA LEU A 104 -11.01 6.89 -3.46
C LEU A 104 -11.55 7.75 -2.31
N TRP A 105 -12.80 8.21 -2.38
CA TRP A 105 -13.42 9.12 -1.39
C TRP A 105 -14.31 8.42 -0.36
N HIS A 106 -14.38 7.09 -0.35
CA HIS A 106 -15.27 6.32 0.53
C HIS A 106 -14.72 6.11 1.94
N GLY A 107 -13.49 6.47 2.20
CA GLY A 107 -12.82 6.32 3.48
C GLY A 107 -12.16 7.60 3.98
N PRO A 108 -11.46 7.52 5.12
CA PRO A 108 -10.75 8.67 5.70
C PRO A 108 -9.58 9.13 4.84
#